data_0f266ae67e619692dc00dfffdd6dc0c4
#
_entry.id   0f266ae67e619692dc00dfffdd6dc0c4
#
_cell.length_a   1.000
_cell.length_b   1.000
_cell.length_c   1.000
_cell.angle_alpha   90.00
_cell.angle_beta   90.00
_cell.angle_gamma   90.00
#
_symmetry.space_group_name_H-M   'P 1'
#
loop_
_entity.id
_entity.type
_entity.pdbx_description
1 polymer ?
#
loop_
_entity_poly.entity_id
_entity_poly.type
_entity_poly.pdbx_seq_one_letter_code
_entity_poly.pdbx_strand_id
1 'polypeptide(L)'
;MRTLTSELVLPHHTLRNRVIMGSMHTGFEEHPEGAEHLAAFYAERAKNGVALIITGGIGPNEAGAVTDGGAKLTNAEEVAWHRIVTEAVHTHGAKICMQILHTGRYAMSREPVAPSAIQAPINPAKPRALSTEEVRQTVADYIRCAELAKEAGYDGVEVMGSEGYLINQFIAKRTNQRDDEYGGSLENRHRFAQEIVAGIRAACGDDFIIIFRLSVLDLVEDGSTWEDNLELIARIEAVGASMFNTGIGWHEARIPTIATMVPRAAFKEFTGKLKQASNL
;
A
#
# COMPACT_ATOMS: atom_id res chain seq x y z
N MET A 1 21.89 -15.58 -16.74
CA MET A 1 21.66 -15.70 -15.28
C MET A 1 21.12 -14.36 -14.77
N ARG A 2 19.98 -14.34 -14.06
CA ARG A 2 19.44 -13.08 -13.49
C ARG A 2 20.22 -12.71 -12.24
N THR A 3 20.74 -11.47 -12.18
CA THR A 3 21.45 -10.92 -11.02
C THR A 3 20.71 -9.71 -10.45
N LEU A 4 21.10 -9.23 -9.28
CA LEU A 4 20.50 -8.00 -8.71
C LEU A 4 20.70 -6.78 -9.61
N THR A 5 21.77 -6.76 -10.40
CA THR A 5 22.11 -5.66 -11.32
C THR A 5 21.52 -5.82 -12.71
N SER A 6 20.85 -6.95 -13.02
CA SER A 6 20.16 -7.11 -14.30
C SER A 6 18.84 -6.33 -14.30
N GLU A 7 18.46 -5.79 -15.44
CA GLU A 7 17.20 -5.10 -15.64
C GLU A 7 16.00 -5.96 -15.20
N LEU A 8 14.97 -5.29 -14.71
CA LEU A 8 13.65 -5.87 -14.45
C LEU A 8 12.65 -5.25 -15.46
N VAL A 9 12.20 -6.08 -16.37
CA VAL A 9 11.18 -5.68 -17.36
C VAL A 9 9.81 -5.92 -16.75
N LEU A 10 9.01 -4.87 -16.65
CA LEU A 10 7.59 -4.85 -16.35
C LEU A 10 6.81 -4.63 -17.64
N PRO A 11 5.49 -4.82 -17.68
CA PRO A 11 4.71 -4.69 -18.93
C PRO A 11 4.94 -3.39 -19.70
N HIS A 12 5.06 -2.26 -19.02
CA HIS A 12 5.23 -0.93 -19.64
C HIS A 12 6.46 -0.16 -19.13
N HIS A 13 7.29 -0.78 -18.28
CA HIS A 13 8.49 -0.16 -17.69
C HIS A 13 9.65 -1.12 -17.65
N THR A 14 10.86 -0.57 -17.77
CA THR A 14 12.09 -1.30 -17.47
C THR A 14 12.80 -0.60 -16.31
N LEU A 15 13.02 -1.32 -15.23
CA LEU A 15 13.84 -0.86 -14.12
C LEU A 15 15.30 -1.21 -14.41
N ARG A 16 16.21 -0.25 -14.18
CA ARG A 16 17.65 -0.41 -14.46
C ARG A 16 18.34 -1.55 -13.70
N ASN A 17 17.73 -2.06 -12.64
CA ASN A 17 18.15 -3.23 -11.87
C ASN A 17 17.00 -3.72 -10.99
N ARG A 18 17.26 -4.69 -10.10
CA ARG A 18 16.27 -5.35 -9.24
C ARG A 18 16.28 -4.87 -7.78
N VAL A 19 16.92 -3.73 -7.53
CA VAL A 19 16.99 -3.15 -6.18
C VAL A 19 15.85 -2.16 -6.00
N ILE A 20 14.95 -2.48 -5.10
CA ILE A 20 13.79 -1.65 -4.74
C ILE A 20 13.94 -1.22 -3.29
N MET A 21 13.79 0.08 -3.01
CA MET A 21 13.64 0.59 -1.67
C MET A 21 12.17 0.47 -1.26
N GLY A 22 11.88 -0.37 -0.27
CA GLY A 22 10.54 -0.52 0.29
C GLY A 22 10.07 0.72 1.04
N SER A 23 8.75 0.83 1.23
CA SER A 23 8.12 1.91 1.97
C SER A 23 8.67 2.04 3.40
N MET A 24 8.95 3.26 3.79
CA MET A 24 9.36 3.62 5.14
C MET A 24 8.81 5.02 5.48
N HIS A 25 8.00 5.11 6.52
CA HIS A 25 7.56 6.39 7.06
C HIS A 25 8.72 7.02 7.85
N THR A 26 9.11 8.22 7.46
CA THR A 26 10.33 8.85 7.99
C THR A 26 10.03 9.93 9.03
N GLY A 27 8.78 10.39 9.09
CA GLY A 27 8.35 11.56 9.86
C GLY A 27 8.62 12.89 9.14
N PHE A 28 9.26 12.88 7.96
CA PHE A 28 9.37 14.06 7.12
C PHE A 28 8.06 14.37 6.40
N GLU A 29 7.21 13.37 6.26
CA GLU A 29 5.88 13.48 5.63
C GLU A 29 5.00 14.54 6.31
N GLU A 30 5.18 14.76 7.61
CA GLU A 30 4.44 15.76 8.42
C GLU A 30 5.28 17.00 8.78
N HIS A 31 6.55 17.07 8.32
CA HIS A 31 7.42 18.21 8.64
C HIS A 31 7.14 19.40 7.70
N PRO A 32 7.17 20.65 8.16
CA PRO A 32 6.97 21.83 7.29
C PRO A 32 7.91 21.90 6.07
N GLU A 33 9.18 21.50 6.23
CA GLU A 33 10.19 21.40 5.16
C GLU A 33 10.34 19.95 4.67
N GLY A 34 9.29 19.16 4.77
CA GLY A 34 9.33 17.71 4.54
C GLY A 34 9.61 17.33 3.10
N ALA A 35 9.12 18.10 2.13
CA ALA A 35 9.34 17.84 0.71
C ALA A 35 10.84 17.86 0.37
N GLU A 36 11.57 18.87 0.83
CA GLU A 36 13.01 19.04 0.60
C GLU A 36 13.81 17.95 1.32
N HIS A 37 13.41 17.58 2.55
CA HIS A 37 14.04 16.50 3.30
C HIS A 37 13.83 15.16 2.62
N LEU A 38 12.61 14.84 2.19
CA LEU A 38 12.30 13.61 1.45
C LEU A 38 12.98 13.59 0.08
N ALA A 39 13.00 14.72 -0.63
CA ALA A 39 13.71 14.85 -1.90
C ALA A 39 15.19 14.51 -1.74
N ALA A 40 15.88 15.11 -0.76
CA ALA A 40 17.28 14.80 -0.46
C ALA A 40 17.47 13.34 -0.04
N PHE A 41 16.58 12.82 0.81
CA PHE A 41 16.63 11.46 1.31
C PHE A 41 16.50 10.41 0.19
N TYR A 42 15.52 10.58 -0.71
CA TYR A 42 15.30 9.64 -1.82
C TYR A 42 16.30 9.83 -2.96
N ALA A 43 16.70 11.08 -3.27
CA ALA A 43 17.71 11.37 -4.29
C ALA A 43 19.05 10.68 -3.97
N GLU A 44 19.46 10.65 -2.71
CA GLU A 44 20.70 9.95 -2.29
C GLU A 44 20.63 8.45 -2.59
N ARG A 45 19.46 7.79 -2.41
CA ARG A 45 19.24 6.38 -2.73
C ARG A 45 19.22 6.15 -4.25
N ALA A 46 18.51 7.02 -4.97
CA ALA A 46 18.44 6.99 -6.42
C ALA A 46 19.84 7.14 -7.05
N LYS A 47 20.63 8.12 -6.61
CA LYS A 47 22.00 8.35 -7.03
C LYS A 47 22.90 7.12 -6.81
N ASN A 48 22.69 6.39 -5.71
CA ASN A 48 23.47 5.22 -5.35
C ASN A 48 22.89 3.90 -5.92
N GLY A 49 22.00 3.96 -6.89
CA GLY A 49 21.65 2.82 -7.73
C GLY A 49 20.32 2.14 -7.42
N VAL A 50 19.53 2.59 -6.46
CA VAL A 50 18.16 2.08 -6.27
C VAL A 50 17.34 2.37 -7.53
N ALA A 51 16.71 1.32 -8.10
CA ALA A 51 15.97 1.45 -9.35
C ALA A 51 14.53 1.96 -9.17
N LEU A 52 13.89 1.57 -8.07
CA LEU A 52 12.53 1.98 -7.71
C LEU A 52 12.48 2.28 -6.21
N ILE A 53 11.87 3.40 -5.87
CA ILE A 53 11.64 3.82 -4.48
C ILE A 53 10.13 3.80 -4.22
N ILE A 54 9.72 3.30 -3.04
CA ILE A 54 8.35 3.39 -2.56
C ILE A 54 8.34 4.32 -1.35
N THR A 55 7.50 5.36 -1.37
CA THR A 55 7.41 6.35 -0.29
C THR A 55 6.85 5.76 1.00
N GLY A 56 6.93 6.50 2.10
CA GLY A 56 6.08 6.30 3.27
C GLY A 56 4.60 6.38 2.91
N GLY A 57 3.74 5.90 3.81
CA GLY A 57 2.30 5.82 3.56
C GLY A 57 1.64 7.21 3.52
N ILE A 58 0.87 7.47 2.47
CA ILE A 58 0.12 8.72 2.23
C ILE A 58 -1.37 8.40 2.24
N GLY A 59 -2.15 9.13 3.05
CA GLY A 59 -3.60 8.95 3.15
C GLY A 59 -4.33 9.31 1.86
N PRO A 60 -5.32 8.51 1.41
CA PRO A 60 -6.16 8.87 0.27
C PRO A 60 -7.24 9.92 0.64
N ASN A 61 -7.47 10.12 1.93
CA ASN A 61 -8.40 11.09 2.51
C ASN A 61 -8.00 11.38 3.97
N GLU A 62 -8.70 12.28 4.63
CA GLU A 62 -8.43 12.67 6.03
C GLU A 62 -8.52 11.49 7.00
N ALA A 63 -9.55 10.63 6.84
CA ALA A 63 -9.76 9.46 7.70
C ALA A 63 -8.68 8.38 7.54
N GLY A 64 -7.97 8.40 6.41
CA GLY A 64 -6.90 7.45 6.08
C GLY A 64 -5.55 7.83 6.64
N ALA A 65 -5.33 9.09 6.97
CA ALA A 65 -4.07 9.57 7.53
C ALA A 65 -3.73 8.88 8.87
N VAL A 66 -2.45 8.85 9.23
CA VAL A 66 -1.99 8.21 10.48
C VAL A 66 -2.50 8.98 11.71
N THR A 67 -2.47 10.29 11.64
CA THR A 67 -2.94 11.22 12.68
C THR A 67 -3.85 12.27 12.06
N ASP A 68 -4.61 12.98 12.90
CA ASP A 68 -5.39 14.15 12.45
C ASP A 68 -4.46 15.17 11.77
N GLY A 69 -4.76 15.56 10.53
CA GLY A 69 -3.92 16.46 9.73
C GLY A 69 -2.62 15.81 9.20
N GLY A 70 -2.46 14.50 9.29
CA GLY A 70 -1.28 13.78 8.80
C GLY A 70 -1.17 13.77 7.27
N ALA A 71 -0.08 13.18 6.77
CA ALA A 71 0.25 13.13 5.35
C ALA A 71 -0.85 12.49 4.51
N LYS A 72 -1.32 13.20 3.48
CA LYS A 72 -2.34 12.76 2.52
C LYS A 72 -2.10 13.40 1.16
N LEU A 73 -2.81 12.92 0.13
CA LEU A 73 -2.78 13.53 -1.20
C LEU A 73 -4.21 13.63 -1.74
N THR A 74 -4.81 14.82 -1.60
CA THR A 74 -6.23 15.07 -1.86
C THR A 74 -6.48 16.31 -2.73
N ASN A 75 -5.48 17.17 -2.93
CA ASN A 75 -5.63 18.46 -3.60
C ASN A 75 -4.37 18.90 -4.36
N ALA A 76 -4.47 20.00 -5.11
CA ALA A 76 -3.40 20.53 -5.96
C ALA A 76 -2.19 21.12 -5.18
N GLU A 77 -2.40 21.62 -3.97
CA GLU A 77 -1.32 22.11 -3.13
C GLU A 77 -0.41 20.95 -2.70
N GLU A 78 -1.02 19.84 -2.29
CA GLU A 78 -0.31 18.63 -1.94
C GLU A 78 0.42 18.03 -3.16
N VAL A 79 -0.15 18.12 -4.38
CA VAL A 79 0.53 17.74 -5.63
C VAL A 79 1.83 18.50 -5.83
N ALA A 80 1.83 19.81 -5.61
CA ALA A 80 3.03 20.65 -5.77
C ALA A 80 4.13 20.25 -4.78
N TRP A 81 3.77 19.92 -3.55
CA TRP A 81 4.66 19.40 -2.52
C TRP A 81 5.31 18.07 -2.95
N HIS A 82 4.51 17.12 -3.42
CA HIS A 82 4.99 15.81 -3.88
C HIS A 82 5.87 15.90 -5.13
N ARG A 83 5.64 16.89 -6.02
CA ARG A 83 6.44 17.08 -7.23
C ARG A 83 7.91 17.38 -6.94
N ILE A 84 8.22 18.09 -5.87
CA ILE A 84 9.61 18.32 -5.41
C ILE A 84 10.34 17.00 -5.19
N VAL A 85 9.65 16.02 -4.61
CA VAL A 85 10.19 14.70 -4.30
C VAL A 85 10.42 13.87 -5.57
N THR A 86 9.43 13.82 -6.47
CA THR A 86 9.51 13.00 -7.70
C THR A 86 10.59 13.52 -8.65
N GLU A 87 10.68 14.85 -8.84
CA GLU A 87 11.69 15.49 -9.67
C GLU A 87 13.11 15.19 -9.17
N ALA A 88 13.34 15.26 -7.86
CA ALA A 88 14.64 14.95 -7.27
C ALA A 88 15.09 13.51 -7.53
N VAL A 89 14.17 12.55 -7.45
CA VAL A 89 14.45 11.14 -7.74
C VAL A 89 14.73 10.91 -9.23
N HIS A 90 13.91 11.50 -10.11
CA HIS A 90 14.04 11.36 -11.56
C HIS A 90 15.36 11.93 -12.10
N THR A 91 15.91 13.00 -11.47
CA THR A 91 17.23 13.55 -11.82
C THR A 91 18.35 12.50 -11.79
N HIS A 92 18.17 11.44 -11.01
CA HIS A 92 19.12 10.33 -10.89
C HIS A 92 18.68 9.06 -11.65
N GLY A 93 17.64 9.14 -12.50
CA GLY A 93 17.19 8.05 -13.36
C GLY A 93 16.56 6.86 -12.62
N ALA A 94 16.16 7.02 -11.36
CA ALA A 94 15.34 6.06 -10.64
C ALA A 94 13.85 6.36 -10.86
N LYS A 95 13.00 5.35 -10.62
CA LYS A 95 11.55 5.48 -10.55
C LYS A 95 11.08 5.61 -9.10
N ILE A 96 9.88 6.20 -8.93
CA ILE A 96 9.28 6.37 -7.61
C ILE A 96 7.78 6.08 -7.66
N CYS A 97 7.31 5.26 -6.72
CA CYS A 97 5.89 4.99 -6.48
C CYS A 97 5.46 5.53 -5.12
N MET A 98 4.28 6.12 -5.05
CA MET A 98 3.70 6.56 -3.78
C MET A 98 2.95 5.42 -3.12
N GLN A 99 3.19 5.13 -1.84
CA GLN A 99 2.34 4.19 -1.11
C GLN A 99 1.05 4.90 -0.70
N ILE A 100 -0.11 4.40 -1.19
CA ILE A 100 -1.42 4.83 -0.70
C ILE A 100 -1.81 3.94 0.47
N LEU A 101 -1.90 4.55 1.65
CA LEU A 101 -2.18 3.87 2.90
C LEU A 101 -3.37 4.52 3.60
N HIS A 102 -4.39 3.74 3.90
CA HIS A 102 -5.48 4.13 4.78
C HIS A 102 -5.38 3.30 6.06
N THR A 103 -5.10 3.95 7.17
CA THR A 103 -4.82 3.31 8.46
C THR A 103 -5.99 2.50 9.03
N GLY A 104 -7.22 2.86 8.66
CA GLY A 104 -8.41 2.18 9.18
C GLY A 104 -8.49 2.28 10.71
N ARG A 105 -8.75 1.15 11.38
CA ARG A 105 -8.84 1.10 12.85
C ARG A 105 -7.51 1.36 13.58
N TYR A 106 -6.39 1.49 12.85
CA TYR A 106 -5.10 1.84 13.42
C TYR A 106 -4.81 3.35 13.38
N ALA A 107 -5.71 4.17 12.82
CA ALA A 107 -5.55 5.61 12.87
C ALA A 107 -5.43 6.11 14.30
N MET A 108 -4.45 6.96 14.54
CA MET A 108 -4.27 7.66 15.81
C MET A 108 -5.13 8.93 15.89
N SER A 109 -6.18 8.99 15.06
CA SER A 109 -7.20 10.05 15.03
C SER A 109 -8.27 9.82 16.10
N ARG A 110 -9.09 10.87 16.33
CA ARG A 110 -10.20 10.81 17.30
C ARG A 110 -11.35 9.91 16.83
N GLU A 111 -11.54 9.79 15.53
CA GLU A 111 -12.64 9.05 14.92
C GLU A 111 -12.13 8.08 13.84
N PRO A 112 -11.39 7.02 14.23
CA PRO A 112 -10.96 6.02 13.28
C PRO A 112 -12.15 5.32 12.63
N VAL A 113 -11.99 4.88 11.39
CA VAL A 113 -13.01 4.14 10.63
C VAL A 113 -12.52 2.75 10.27
N ALA A 114 -13.45 1.80 10.07
CA ALA A 114 -13.11 0.41 9.75
C ALA A 114 -14.28 -0.26 9.00
N PRO A 115 -14.10 -1.48 8.44
CA PRO A 115 -15.21 -2.27 7.89
C PRO A 115 -16.30 -2.54 8.91
N SER A 116 -15.91 -2.82 10.16
CA SER A 116 -16.81 -3.07 11.30
C SER A 116 -16.26 -2.40 12.56
N ALA A 117 -17.12 -2.05 13.51
CA ALA A 117 -16.77 -1.31 14.73
C ALA A 117 -16.01 -2.19 15.75
N ILE A 118 -14.89 -2.79 15.33
CA ILE A 118 -14.04 -3.69 16.13
C ILE A 118 -12.74 -2.97 16.47
N GLN A 119 -12.57 -2.67 17.75
CA GLN A 119 -11.37 -1.99 18.26
C GLN A 119 -10.12 -2.85 18.10
N ALA A 120 -9.03 -2.22 17.68
CA ALA A 120 -7.72 -2.88 17.69
C ALA A 120 -7.13 -2.91 19.10
N PRO A 121 -6.47 -4.01 19.51
CA PRO A 121 -5.90 -4.10 20.87
C PRO A 121 -4.76 -3.12 21.12
N ILE A 122 -4.18 -2.55 20.06
CA ILE A 122 -3.06 -1.59 20.12
C ILE A 122 -3.51 -0.12 19.97
N ASN A 123 -4.81 0.13 19.80
CA ASN A 123 -5.34 1.48 19.61
C ASN A 123 -6.40 1.79 20.69
N PRO A 124 -6.32 2.94 21.39
CA PRO A 124 -7.27 3.30 22.43
C PRO A 124 -8.68 3.63 21.91
N ALA A 125 -8.80 4.09 20.66
CA ALA A 125 -10.07 4.47 20.07
C ALA A 125 -10.77 3.26 19.42
N LYS A 126 -12.09 3.16 19.64
CA LYS A 126 -12.94 2.22 18.92
C LYS A 126 -13.34 2.83 17.57
N PRO A 127 -13.11 2.15 16.44
CA PRO A 127 -13.47 2.69 15.14
C PRO A 127 -14.99 2.69 14.95
N ARG A 128 -15.45 3.62 14.13
CA ARG A 128 -16.79 3.60 13.56
C ARG A 128 -16.79 2.69 12.31
N ALA A 129 -17.85 1.91 12.13
CA ALA A 129 -18.04 1.15 10.90
C ALA A 129 -18.40 2.12 9.75
N LEU A 130 -17.76 1.95 8.60
CA LEU A 130 -18.12 2.64 7.37
C LEU A 130 -19.49 2.13 6.86
N SER A 131 -20.38 3.02 6.44
CA SER A 131 -21.56 2.65 5.64
C SER A 131 -21.13 2.14 4.26
N THR A 132 -22.02 1.47 3.54
CA THR A 132 -21.76 0.99 2.18
C THR A 132 -21.42 2.13 1.23
N GLU A 133 -22.08 3.27 1.38
CA GLU A 133 -21.80 4.48 0.59
C GLU A 133 -20.43 5.08 0.91
N GLU A 134 -20.05 5.12 2.18
CA GLU A 134 -18.72 5.57 2.59
C GLU A 134 -17.61 4.62 2.10
N VAL A 135 -17.87 3.31 1.99
CA VAL A 135 -16.94 2.37 1.37
C VAL A 135 -16.73 2.71 -0.10
N ARG A 136 -17.81 2.95 -0.86
CA ARG A 136 -17.71 3.38 -2.27
C ARG A 136 -17.00 4.71 -2.43
N GLN A 137 -17.28 5.69 -1.53
CA GLN A 137 -16.55 6.95 -1.52
C GLN A 137 -15.07 6.75 -1.23
N THR A 138 -14.72 5.87 -0.29
CA THR A 138 -13.31 5.56 0.00
C THR A 138 -12.60 4.92 -1.22
N VAL A 139 -13.28 4.07 -1.98
CA VAL A 139 -12.74 3.58 -3.27
C VAL A 139 -12.45 4.74 -4.21
N ALA A 140 -13.39 5.68 -4.35
CA ALA A 140 -13.21 6.88 -5.19
C ALA A 140 -12.05 7.75 -4.70
N ASP A 141 -11.86 7.88 -3.38
CA ASP A 141 -10.75 8.63 -2.79
C ASP A 141 -9.38 7.99 -3.13
N TYR A 142 -9.26 6.66 -3.09
CA TYR A 142 -8.05 5.95 -3.53
C TYR A 142 -7.74 6.21 -5.01
N ILE A 143 -8.76 6.16 -5.86
CA ILE A 143 -8.60 6.41 -7.30
C ILE A 143 -8.15 7.85 -7.52
N ARG A 144 -8.82 8.82 -6.88
CA ARG A 144 -8.46 10.24 -6.96
C ARG A 144 -7.04 10.50 -6.45
N CYS A 145 -6.64 9.88 -5.35
CA CYS A 145 -5.30 9.97 -4.80
C CYS A 145 -4.25 9.46 -5.81
N ALA A 146 -4.52 8.36 -6.52
CA ALA A 146 -3.62 7.84 -7.55
C ALA A 146 -3.52 8.77 -8.79
N GLU A 147 -4.63 9.41 -9.21
CA GLU A 147 -4.61 10.43 -10.27
C GLU A 147 -3.72 11.62 -9.87
N LEU A 148 -3.87 12.10 -8.64
CA LEU A 148 -3.05 13.19 -8.10
C LEU A 148 -1.57 12.79 -7.98
N ALA A 149 -1.29 11.53 -7.61
CA ALA A 149 0.06 11.00 -7.59
C ALA A 149 0.68 11.00 -9.01
N LYS A 150 -0.08 10.58 -10.04
CA LYS A 150 0.34 10.66 -11.44
C LYS A 150 0.61 12.12 -11.86
N GLU A 151 -0.25 13.06 -11.47
CA GLU A 151 -0.07 14.50 -11.71
C GLU A 151 1.20 15.05 -11.00
N ALA A 152 1.51 14.55 -9.81
CA ALA A 152 2.72 14.90 -9.07
C ALA A 152 4.00 14.27 -9.66
N GLY A 153 3.90 13.44 -10.70
CA GLY A 153 5.04 12.85 -11.39
C GLY A 153 5.46 11.46 -10.85
N TYR A 154 4.68 10.82 -10.00
CA TYR A 154 4.97 9.44 -9.62
C TYR A 154 4.83 8.48 -10.81
N ASP A 155 5.73 7.52 -10.93
CA ASP A 155 5.69 6.45 -11.95
C ASP A 155 4.60 5.40 -11.64
N GLY A 156 4.06 5.42 -10.45
CA GLY A 156 3.03 4.48 -9.99
C GLY A 156 2.66 4.66 -8.53
N VAL A 157 1.86 3.72 -8.05
CA VAL A 157 1.47 3.64 -6.64
C VAL A 157 1.65 2.23 -6.08
N GLU A 158 1.90 2.14 -4.76
CA GLU A 158 1.74 0.91 -4.01
C GLU A 158 0.44 0.99 -3.19
N VAL A 159 -0.51 0.12 -3.49
CA VAL A 159 -1.77 -0.03 -2.75
C VAL A 159 -1.51 -0.89 -1.52
N MET A 160 -1.66 -0.31 -0.32
CA MET A 160 -1.33 -0.95 0.95
C MET A 160 -2.43 -1.89 1.41
N GLY A 161 -2.34 -3.17 0.99
CA GLY A 161 -3.31 -4.23 1.32
C GLY A 161 -2.84 -5.19 2.40
N SER A 162 -1.95 -4.79 3.32
CA SER A 162 -1.35 -5.68 4.32
C SER A 162 -1.26 -5.06 5.71
N GLU A 163 -0.67 -5.80 6.66
CA GLU A 163 -0.27 -5.41 8.02
C GLU A 163 -1.43 -4.92 8.92
N GLY A 164 -2.68 -5.25 8.52
CA GLY A 164 -3.86 -4.89 9.31
C GLY A 164 -4.41 -3.49 9.03
N TYR A 165 -3.97 -2.82 7.96
CA TYR A 165 -4.54 -1.56 7.50
C TYR A 165 -5.90 -1.76 6.78
N LEU A 166 -6.58 -0.69 6.38
CA LEU A 166 -7.99 -0.73 5.98
C LEU A 166 -8.31 -1.82 4.96
N ILE A 167 -7.56 -1.94 3.88
CA ILE A 167 -7.81 -2.97 2.85
C ILE A 167 -7.69 -4.37 3.46
N ASN A 168 -6.65 -4.63 4.25
CA ASN A 168 -6.47 -5.92 4.93
C ASN A 168 -7.60 -6.18 5.95
N GLN A 169 -8.12 -5.11 6.60
CA GLN A 169 -9.29 -5.20 7.48
C GLN A 169 -10.55 -5.63 6.73
N PHE A 170 -10.74 -5.24 5.48
CA PHE A 170 -11.84 -5.71 4.63
C PHE A 170 -11.67 -7.19 4.24
N ILE A 171 -10.45 -7.61 3.95
CA ILE A 171 -10.12 -8.98 3.50
C ILE A 171 -10.32 -10.00 4.63
N ALA A 172 -9.85 -9.71 5.84
CA ALA A 172 -9.83 -10.66 6.95
C ALA A 172 -11.17 -10.75 7.70
N LYS A 173 -11.62 -11.98 7.98
CA LYS A 173 -12.84 -12.23 8.79
C LYS A 173 -12.75 -11.62 10.18
N ARG A 174 -11.56 -11.58 10.76
CA ARG A 174 -11.26 -10.97 12.05
C ARG A 174 -11.87 -9.57 12.23
N THR A 175 -11.87 -8.78 11.17
CA THR A 175 -12.24 -7.36 11.21
C THR A 175 -13.40 -6.99 10.30
N ASN A 176 -13.82 -7.88 9.42
CA ASN A 176 -14.93 -7.66 8.52
C ASN A 176 -16.11 -8.58 8.88
N GLN A 177 -17.05 -8.02 9.62
CA GLN A 177 -18.31 -8.68 10.02
C GLN A 177 -19.52 -8.01 9.33
N ARG A 178 -19.30 -7.46 8.13
CA ARG A 178 -20.35 -6.87 7.32
C ARG A 178 -21.22 -7.95 6.68
N ASP A 179 -22.48 -7.59 6.42
CA ASP A 179 -23.49 -8.40 5.75
C ASP A 179 -23.93 -7.83 4.39
N ASP A 180 -23.25 -6.74 3.94
CA ASP A 180 -23.45 -6.13 2.63
C ASP A 180 -22.49 -6.71 1.56
N GLU A 181 -22.47 -6.05 0.40
CA GLU A 181 -21.62 -6.45 -0.74
C GLU A 181 -20.10 -6.41 -0.51
N TYR A 182 -19.65 -5.85 0.63
CA TYR A 182 -18.23 -5.80 1.03
C TYR A 182 -17.91 -6.74 2.18
N GLY A 183 -18.83 -7.64 2.59
CA GLY A 183 -18.64 -8.56 3.70
C GLY A 183 -19.22 -9.95 3.46
N GLY A 184 -19.08 -10.84 4.44
CA GLY A 184 -19.56 -12.22 4.39
C GLY A 184 -18.69 -13.12 3.51
N SER A 185 -19.05 -13.31 2.24
CA SER A 185 -18.32 -14.18 1.32
C SER A 185 -16.89 -13.71 1.04
N LEU A 186 -16.01 -14.63 0.64
CA LEU A 186 -14.64 -14.29 0.25
C LEU A 186 -14.61 -13.28 -0.90
N GLU A 187 -15.48 -13.45 -1.88
CA GLU A 187 -15.63 -12.54 -3.00
C GLU A 187 -15.95 -11.11 -2.53
N ASN A 188 -16.93 -10.96 -1.64
CA ASN A 188 -17.34 -9.67 -1.11
C ASN A 188 -16.22 -9.01 -0.28
N ARG A 189 -15.50 -9.80 0.52
CA ARG A 189 -14.37 -9.28 1.31
C ARG A 189 -13.21 -8.80 0.43
N HIS A 190 -13.01 -9.41 -0.74
CA HIS A 190 -11.99 -9.00 -1.71
C HIS A 190 -12.43 -7.81 -2.60
N ARG A 191 -13.73 -7.52 -2.68
CA ARG A 191 -14.32 -6.51 -3.56
C ARG A 191 -13.69 -5.13 -3.39
N PHE A 192 -13.52 -4.68 -2.16
CA PHE A 192 -12.93 -3.36 -1.87
C PHE A 192 -11.52 -3.21 -2.48
N ALA A 193 -10.64 -4.19 -2.28
CA ALA A 193 -9.30 -4.19 -2.87
C ALA A 193 -9.33 -4.24 -4.39
N GLN A 194 -10.22 -5.06 -4.95
CA GLN A 194 -10.37 -5.25 -6.39
C GLN A 194 -10.88 -3.99 -7.09
N GLU A 195 -11.89 -3.31 -6.53
CA GLU A 195 -12.43 -2.05 -7.06
C GLU A 195 -11.41 -0.92 -7.03
N ILE A 196 -10.58 -0.82 -5.98
CA ILE A 196 -9.49 0.16 -5.90
C ILE A 196 -8.49 -0.07 -7.03
N VAL A 197 -7.95 -1.28 -7.19
CA VAL A 197 -6.94 -1.58 -8.21
C VAL A 197 -7.51 -1.40 -9.62
N ALA A 198 -8.72 -1.89 -9.89
CA ALA A 198 -9.41 -1.72 -11.16
C ALA A 198 -9.64 -0.25 -11.49
N GLY A 199 -10.11 0.53 -10.53
CA GLY A 199 -10.37 1.96 -10.69
C GLY A 199 -9.09 2.77 -10.95
N ILE A 200 -8.01 2.48 -10.22
CA ILE A 200 -6.70 3.12 -10.45
C ILE A 200 -6.19 2.78 -11.86
N ARG A 201 -6.28 1.51 -12.30
CA ARG A 201 -5.88 1.10 -13.64
C ARG A 201 -6.68 1.83 -14.72
N ALA A 202 -7.99 1.93 -14.54
CA ALA A 202 -8.87 2.63 -15.49
C ALA A 202 -8.58 4.14 -15.56
N ALA A 203 -8.31 4.78 -14.43
CA ALA A 203 -8.07 6.23 -14.34
C ALA A 203 -6.64 6.62 -14.76
N CYS A 204 -5.65 5.83 -14.35
CA CYS A 204 -4.23 6.18 -14.56
C CYS A 204 -3.64 5.57 -15.85
N GLY A 205 -4.31 4.62 -16.50
CA GLY A 205 -3.84 3.99 -17.74
C GLY A 205 -2.81 2.88 -17.55
N ASP A 206 -2.43 2.22 -18.65
CA ASP A 206 -1.62 0.99 -18.62
C ASP A 206 -0.16 1.23 -18.26
N ASP A 207 0.37 2.41 -18.53
CA ASP A 207 1.74 2.81 -18.23
C ASP A 207 2.00 3.20 -16.76
N PHE A 208 0.96 3.19 -15.91
CA PHE A 208 1.10 3.50 -14.50
C PHE A 208 1.39 2.23 -13.68
N ILE A 209 2.46 2.20 -12.91
CA ILE A 209 2.83 1.04 -12.09
C ILE A 209 1.84 0.91 -10.93
N ILE A 210 1.20 -0.24 -10.79
CA ILE A 210 0.34 -0.54 -9.64
C ILE A 210 0.95 -1.73 -8.90
N ILE A 211 1.52 -1.46 -7.74
CA ILE A 211 2.01 -2.49 -6.82
C ILE A 211 0.92 -2.77 -5.80
N PHE A 212 0.55 -4.03 -5.62
CA PHE A 212 -0.33 -4.42 -4.52
C PHE A 212 0.50 -5.07 -3.40
N ARG A 213 0.52 -4.43 -2.21
CA ARG A 213 1.19 -5.01 -1.05
C ARG A 213 0.24 -5.96 -0.34
N LEU A 214 0.48 -7.25 -0.54
CA LEU A 214 -0.36 -8.34 -0.06
C LEU A 214 0.13 -8.83 1.30
N SER A 215 -0.77 -9.00 2.27
CA SER A 215 -0.48 -9.73 3.50
C SER A 215 -0.46 -11.23 3.22
N VAL A 216 0.73 -11.77 2.98
CA VAL A 216 0.88 -13.22 2.70
C VAL A 216 0.78 -14.07 3.96
N LEU A 217 0.93 -13.45 5.13
CA LEU A 217 0.83 -14.08 6.44
C LEU A 217 0.41 -13.05 7.49
N ASP A 218 -0.80 -13.14 8.00
CA ASP A 218 -1.36 -12.14 8.93
C ASP A 218 -0.82 -12.29 10.37
N LEU A 219 -0.50 -13.51 10.82
CA LEU A 219 -0.03 -13.84 12.17
C LEU A 219 -1.01 -13.44 13.28
N VAL A 220 -2.29 -13.39 12.97
CA VAL A 220 -3.41 -13.14 13.89
C VAL A 220 -4.48 -14.21 13.71
N GLU A 221 -5.27 -14.43 14.75
CA GLU A 221 -6.44 -15.31 14.71
C GLU A 221 -7.49 -14.77 13.74
N ASP A 222 -8.17 -15.64 13.00
CA ASP A 222 -9.15 -15.28 11.93
C ASP A 222 -8.60 -14.32 10.85
N GLY A 223 -7.30 -14.33 10.64
CA GLY A 223 -6.64 -13.72 9.49
C GLY A 223 -6.92 -14.49 8.19
N SER A 224 -6.35 -14.02 7.09
CA SER A 224 -6.47 -14.68 5.78
C SER A 224 -5.67 -15.98 5.74
N THR A 225 -6.23 -17.00 5.13
CA THR A 225 -5.51 -18.24 4.82
C THR A 225 -4.70 -18.08 3.53
N TRP A 226 -3.82 -19.06 3.27
CA TRP A 226 -3.10 -19.06 1.98
C TRP A 226 -4.05 -19.29 0.80
N GLU A 227 -5.08 -20.09 0.98
CA GLU A 227 -6.13 -20.34 -0.02
C GLU A 227 -6.92 -19.06 -0.32
N ASP A 228 -7.28 -18.27 0.70
CA ASP A 228 -7.90 -16.95 0.52
C ASP A 228 -6.96 -16.02 -0.28
N ASN A 229 -5.66 -16.06 0.02
CA ASN A 229 -4.66 -15.25 -0.69
C ASN A 229 -4.49 -15.66 -2.15
N LEU A 230 -4.59 -16.94 -2.50
CA LEU A 230 -4.54 -17.39 -3.89
C LEU A 230 -5.66 -16.80 -4.75
N GLU A 231 -6.88 -16.75 -4.21
CA GLU A 231 -7.99 -16.07 -4.89
C GLU A 231 -7.77 -14.56 -5.01
N LEU A 232 -7.28 -13.91 -3.95
CA LEU A 232 -7.00 -12.48 -3.99
C LEU A 232 -5.92 -12.15 -5.02
N ILE A 233 -4.84 -12.91 -5.09
CA ILE A 233 -3.77 -12.76 -6.08
C ILE A 233 -4.35 -12.80 -7.50
N ALA A 234 -5.14 -13.83 -7.81
CA ALA A 234 -5.75 -13.98 -9.13
C ALA A 234 -6.68 -12.80 -9.48
N ARG A 235 -7.49 -12.33 -8.52
CA ARG A 235 -8.41 -11.20 -8.70
C ARG A 235 -7.67 -9.88 -8.92
N ILE A 236 -6.64 -9.61 -8.11
CA ILE A 236 -5.83 -8.37 -8.21
C ILE A 236 -4.99 -8.35 -9.49
N GLU A 237 -4.43 -9.48 -9.89
CA GLU A 237 -3.72 -9.62 -11.17
C GLU A 237 -4.67 -9.36 -12.35
N ALA A 238 -5.88 -9.95 -12.33
CA ALA A 238 -6.87 -9.80 -13.40
C ALA A 238 -7.37 -8.36 -13.60
N VAL A 239 -7.35 -7.52 -12.56
CA VAL A 239 -7.76 -6.11 -12.65
C VAL A 239 -6.59 -5.13 -12.87
N GLY A 240 -5.39 -5.66 -13.15
CA GLY A 240 -4.30 -4.85 -13.71
C GLY A 240 -3.21 -4.42 -12.73
N ALA A 241 -2.98 -5.13 -11.64
CA ALA A 241 -1.74 -4.94 -10.87
C ALA A 241 -0.52 -5.23 -11.75
N SER A 242 0.57 -4.52 -11.50
CA SER A 242 1.86 -4.67 -12.22
C SER A 242 2.85 -5.52 -11.43
N MET A 243 2.75 -5.51 -10.11
CA MET A 243 3.66 -6.19 -9.19
C MET A 243 2.93 -6.52 -7.88
N PHE A 244 3.44 -7.53 -7.18
CA PHE A 244 3.11 -7.78 -5.78
C PHE A 244 4.30 -7.47 -4.87
N ASN A 245 4.03 -6.91 -3.71
CA ASN A 245 4.94 -6.81 -2.58
C ASN A 245 4.39 -7.64 -1.41
N THR A 246 5.24 -8.23 -0.58
CA THR A 246 4.81 -9.10 0.52
C THR A 246 4.83 -8.36 1.85
N GLY A 247 3.70 -8.32 2.55
CA GLY A 247 3.58 -7.94 3.95
C GLY A 247 3.53 -9.17 4.85
N ILE A 248 4.10 -9.09 6.04
CA ILE A 248 4.15 -10.17 7.03
C ILE A 248 3.74 -9.63 8.40
N GLY A 249 2.67 -10.20 8.93
CA GLY A 249 2.17 -9.90 10.26
C GLY A 249 1.43 -8.57 10.37
N TRP A 250 0.37 -8.56 11.15
CA TRP A 250 -0.33 -7.34 11.52
C TRP A 250 0.42 -6.61 12.63
N HIS A 251 0.24 -5.29 12.75
CA HIS A 251 0.85 -4.51 13.84
C HIS A 251 0.48 -5.01 15.23
N GLU A 252 -0.69 -5.65 15.40
CA GLU A 252 -1.13 -6.25 16.64
C GLU A 252 -0.66 -7.71 16.84
N ALA A 253 0.05 -8.28 15.88
CA ALA A 253 0.59 -9.63 15.99
C ALA A 253 1.65 -9.70 17.11
N ARG A 254 1.60 -10.77 17.90
CA ARG A 254 2.55 -10.98 19.00
C ARG A 254 3.89 -11.55 18.54
N ILE A 255 3.97 -11.99 17.31
CA ILE A 255 5.18 -12.55 16.69
C ILE A 255 5.92 -11.42 15.98
N PRO A 256 7.17 -11.11 16.39
CA PRO A 256 7.94 -10.06 15.74
C PRO A 256 8.28 -10.44 14.30
N THR A 257 8.20 -9.48 13.38
CA THR A 257 8.50 -9.68 11.95
C THR A 257 9.64 -8.83 11.44
N ILE A 258 9.82 -7.63 11.99
CA ILE A 258 10.83 -6.65 11.56
C ILE A 258 11.86 -6.31 12.64
N ALA A 259 11.86 -7.01 13.77
CA ALA A 259 12.81 -6.79 14.86
C ALA A 259 14.15 -7.47 14.58
N THR A 260 15.23 -6.96 15.19
CA THR A 260 16.62 -7.50 15.03
C THR A 260 16.74 -8.98 15.41
N MET A 261 15.86 -9.47 16.30
CA MET A 261 15.81 -10.88 16.71
C MET A 261 15.25 -11.82 15.63
N VAL A 262 14.59 -11.30 14.59
CA VAL A 262 14.05 -12.13 13.51
C VAL A 262 15.20 -12.65 12.66
N PRO A 263 15.30 -13.97 12.42
CA PRO A 263 16.35 -14.53 11.59
C PRO A 263 16.38 -13.92 10.18
N ARG A 264 17.57 -13.76 9.60
CA ARG A 264 17.71 -13.29 8.22
C ARG A 264 16.92 -14.17 7.26
N ALA A 265 16.18 -13.54 6.35
CA ALA A 265 15.36 -14.20 5.34
C ALA A 265 14.29 -15.17 5.92
N ALA A 266 13.82 -14.95 7.15
CA ALA A 266 12.83 -15.81 7.83
C ALA A 266 11.57 -16.06 7.00
N PHE A 267 11.17 -15.09 6.19
CA PHE A 267 9.91 -15.13 5.42
C PHE A 267 10.10 -15.30 3.91
N LYS A 268 11.33 -15.62 3.43
CA LYS A 268 11.62 -15.76 1.99
C LYS A 268 10.75 -16.79 1.28
N GLU A 269 10.31 -17.85 2.00
CA GLU A 269 9.49 -18.91 1.44
C GLU A 269 8.10 -18.41 1.02
N PHE A 270 7.54 -17.45 1.75
CA PHE A 270 6.24 -16.84 1.42
C PHE A 270 6.32 -16.02 0.13
N THR A 271 7.39 -15.25 -0.07
CA THR A 271 7.64 -14.56 -1.33
C THR A 271 7.84 -15.56 -2.48
N GLY A 272 8.52 -16.70 -2.21
CA GLY A 272 8.67 -17.78 -3.18
C GLY A 272 7.33 -18.41 -3.57
N LYS A 273 6.44 -18.66 -2.61
CA LYS A 273 5.07 -19.14 -2.87
C LYS A 273 4.26 -18.14 -3.69
N LEU A 274 4.32 -16.84 -3.34
CA LEU A 274 3.65 -15.80 -4.10
C LEU A 274 4.13 -15.77 -5.56
N LYS A 275 5.46 -15.84 -5.78
CA LYS A 275 6.02 -15.87 -7.14
C LYS A 275 5.61 -17.10 -7.96
N GLN A 276 5.29 -18.21 -7.32
CA GLN A 276 4.75 -19.40 -7.99
C GLN A 276 3.25 -19.29 -8.29
N ALA A 277 2.52 -18.52 -7.50
CA ALA A 277 1.07 -18.32 -7.62
C ALA A 277 0.68 -17.18 -8.57
N SER A 278 1.60 -16.31 -8.94
CA SER A 278 1.36 -15.13 -9.78
C SER A 278 2.22 -15.16 -11.04
N ASN A 279 1.68 -14.59 -12.13
CA ASN A 279 2.41 -14.32 -13.36
C ASN A 279 3.25 -13.04 -13.32
N LEU A 280 3.05 -12.22 -12.28
CA LEU A 280 3.76 -10.94 -12.06
C LEU A 280 5.13 -11.09 -11.40
#